data_a74c4d683bbcff780b196b8fd6e249fd
#
_entry.id   a74c4d683bbcff780b196b8fd6e249fd
#
_cell.length_a   1.000
_cell.length_b   1.000
_cell.length_c   1.000
_cell.angle_alpha   90.00
_cell.angle_beta   90.00
_cell.angle_gamma   90.00
#
_symmetry.space_group_name_H-M   'P 1'
#
loop_
_entity.id
_entity.type
_entity.pdbx_description
1 polymer ?
#
loop_
_entity_poly.entity_id
_entity_poly.type
_entity_poly.pdbx_seq_one_letter_code
_entity_poly.pdbx_strand_id
1 'polypeptide(L)'
;YVMAVKIRLQRHGKKGHPIYWIVIADGRSKRDGKYIEKIGTYDPNTNPATIELDFDSSIKWLEKGAQPTNTAKAILSYEGVLLRKHLNLGVSKGAFTEEEAKKKFDEWKKEKSAKIQKKIEDLASTLESNKKEARKREEEYSKKRAEDNKAKKDAKAAEETAAAEETAAAKEEAPKEE
;
A
#
# COMPACT_ATOMS: atom_id res chain seq x y z
N TYR A 1 15.34 35.40 -19.16
CA TYR A 1 15.27 33.98 -18.71
C TYR A 1 13.98 33.80 -17.95
N VAL A 2 12.96 33.15 -18.59
CA VAL A 2 11.71 32.81 -17.92
C VAL A 2 12.01 31.71 -16.91
N MET A 3 11.82 32.01 -15.62
CA MET A 3 11.95 31.00 -14.56
C MET A 3 10.83 29.97 -14.71
N ALA A 4 11.17 28.73 -15.08
CA ALA A 4 10.21 27.69 -15.26
C ALA A 4 9.75 27.18 -13.88
N VAL A 5 8.52 27.54 -13.47
CA VAL A 5 7.85 27.01 -12.29
C VAL A 5 7.42 25.57 -12.57
N LYS A 6 7.74 24.65 -11.66
CA LYS A 6 7.40 23.24 -11.79
C LYS A 6 6.50 22.76 -10.66
N ILE A 7 5.58 21.85 -11.02
CA ILE A 7 4.83 21.05 -10.04
C ILE A 7 5.60 19.76 -9.85
N ARG A 8 6.07 19.51 -8.64
CA ARG A 8 6.92 18.36 -8.32
C ARG A 8 6.62 17.78 -6.95
N LEU A 9 7.16 16.60 -6.70
CA LEU A 9 7.10 15.92 -5.42
C LEU A 9 8.33 16.27 -4.56
N GLN A 10 8.09 16.60 -3.29
CA GLN A 10 9.12 16.65 -2.25
C GLN A 10 8.95 15.45 -1.33
N ARG A 11 10.05 14.82 -0.93
CA ARG A 11 10.01 13.65 -0.07
C ARG A 11 10.05 14.07 1.39
N HIS A 12 9.07 13.58 2.16
CA HIS A 12 8.96 13.69 3.60
C HIS A 12 8.74 12.29 4.22
N GLY A 13 8.47 12.23 5.53
CA GLY A 13 8.23 10.98 6.25
C GLY A 13 9.50 10.31 6.77
N LYS A 14 9.37 9.05 7.19
CA LYS A 14 10.45 8.26 7.81
C LYS A 14 11.20 7.40 6.78
N LYS A 15 12.30 6.77 7.23
CA LYS A 15 12.94 5.66 6.51
C LYS A 15 11.94 4.49 6.41
N GLY A 16 11.68 4.00 5.19
CA GLY A 16 10.70 2.93 4.94
C GLY A 16 9.25 3.39 4.75
N HIS A 17 8.85 4.58 5.23
CA HIS A 17 7.50 5.15 5.08
C HIS A 17 7.56 6.56 4.49
N PRO A 18 7.83 6.70 3.18
CA PRO A 18 7.89 7.99 2.52
C PRO A 18 6.48 8.58 2.35
N ILE A 19 6.34 9.86 2.61
CA ILE A 19 5.18 10.69 2.27
C ILE A 19 5.68 11.79 1.36
N TYR A 20 4.92 12.13 0.33
CA TYR A 20 5.32 13.13 -0.64
C TYR A 20 4.38 14.34 -0.59
N TRP A 21 4.97 15.51 -0.56
CA TRP A 21 4.22 16.74 -0.76
C TRP A 21 4.24 17.11 -2.23
N ILE A 22 3.09 17.46 -2.74
CA ILE A 22 2.93 18.00 -4.10
C ILE A 22 3.09 19.51 -3.96
N VAL A 23 4.15 20.05 -4.56
CA VAL A 23 4.54 21.44 -4.37
C VAL A 23 4.80 22.14 -5.69
N ILE A 24 4.58 23.45 -5.67
CA ILE A 24 4.98 24.39 -6.71
C ILE A 24 6.35 24.95 -6.32
N ALA A 25 7.34 24.76 -7.16
CA ALA A 25 8.69 25.23 -6.88
C ALA A 25 9.40 25.70 -8.16
N ASP A 26 10.41 26.55 -7.98
CA ASP A 26 11.33 26.91 -9.05
C ASP A 26 12.08 25.65 -9.54
N GLY A 27 12.22 25.51 -10.86
CA GLY A 27 12.90 24.40 -11.48
C GLY A 27 14.38 24.24 -11.09
N ARG A 28 15.01 25.31 -10.60
CA ARG A 28 16.41 25.33 -10.13
C ARG A 28 16.58 24.90 -8.67
N SER A 29 15.49 24.97 -7.86
CA SER A 29 15.54 24.61 -6.45
C SER A 29 15.87 23.14 -6.25
N LYS A 30 16.57 22.78 -5.17
CA LYS A 30 16.78 21.38 -4.74
C LYS A 30 15.43 20.69 -4.54
N ARG A 31 15.39 19.35 -4.67
CA ARG A 31 14.14 18.58 -4.57
C ARG A 31 13.35 18.92 -3.29
N ASP A 32 13.98 18.84 -2.15
CA ASP A 32 13.37 19.07 -0.82
C ASP A 32 13.67 20.49 -0.28
N GLY A 33 14.00 21.43 -1.19
CA GLY A 33 14.31 22.81 -0.86
C GLY A 33 13.07 23.70 -0.77
N LYS A 34 13.30 25.03 -0.86
CA LYS A 34 12.23 26.04 -0.78
C LYS A 34 11.21 25.82 -1.91
N TYR A 35 9.95 25.84 -1.56
CA TYR A 35 8.81 25.80 -2.49
C TYR A 35 7.99 27.09 -2.36
N ILE A 36 7.19 27.39 -3.37
CA ILE A 36 6.31 28.57 -3.43
C ILE A 36 5.00 28.26 -2.69
N GLU A 37 4.38 27.12 -3.02
CA GLU A 37 3.10 26.69 -2.47
C GLU A 37 3.03 25.16 -2.40
N LYS A 38 2.40 24.63 -1.34
CA LYS A 38 2.05 23.23 -1.20
C LYS A 38 0.60 23.05 -1.64
N ILE A 39 0.36 22.25 -2.67
CA ILE A 39 -0.97 22.00 -3.23
C ILE A 39 -1.56 20.66 -2.82
N GLY A 40 -0.78 19.79 -2.16
CA GLY A 40 -1.32 18.51 -1.72
C GLY A 40 -0.32 17.57 -1.08
N THR A 41 -0.82 16.37 -0.75
CA THR A 41 -0.03 15.27 -0.22
C THR A 41 -0.31 13.99 -1.03
N TYR A 42 0.70 13.15 -1.13
CA TYR A 42 0.63 11.84 -1.77
C TYR A 42 1.26 10.79 -0.85
N ASP A 43 0.48 9.83 -0.42
CA ASP A 43 0.93 8.70 0.39
C ASP A 43 0.88 7.40 -0.44
N PRO A 44 2.03 6.82 -0.82
CA PRO A 44 2.12 5.56 -1.53
C PRO A 44 2.02 4.33 -0.62
N ASN A 45 2.01 4.51 0.72
CA ASN A 45 2.05 3.38 1.65
C ASN A 45 0.69 2.66 1.77
N THR A 46 -0.37 3.28 1.28
CA THR A 46 -1.72 2.71 1.23
C THR A 46 -2.01 2.09 -0.15
N ASN A 47 -2.88 1.10 -0.19
CA ASN A 47 -3.37 0.53 -1.46
C ASN A 47 -4.91 0.51 -1.48
N PRO A 48 -5.56 1.33 -2.32
CA PRO A 48 -4.96 2.33 -3.23
C PRO A 48 -4.23 3.47 -2.51
N ALA A 49 -3.26 4.10 -3.22
CA ALA A 49 -2.51 5.23 -2.68
C ALA A 49 -3.43 6.41 -2.34
N THR A 50 -3.20 7.06 -1.19
CA THR A 50 -4.00 8.20 -0.75
C THR A 50 -3.44 9.49 -1.37
N ILE A 51 -4.31 10.25 -1.99
CA ILE A 51 -3.99 11.53 -2.62
C ILE A 51 -4.93 12.58 -2.02
N GLU A 52 -4.35 13.60 -1.41
CA GLU A 52 -5.07 14.79 -0.97
C GLU A 52 -4.57 15.97 -1.80
N LEU A 53 -5.42 16.59 -2.57
CA LEU A 53 -5.03 17.64 -3.51
C LEU A 53 -5.99 18.82 -3.45
N ASP A 54 -5.44 20.03 -3.35
CA ASP A 54 -6.18 21.25 -3.61
C ASP A 54 -6.39 21.39 -5.14
N PHE A 55 -7.62 21.09 -5.56
CA PHE A 55 -8.00 21.00 -6.96
C PHE A 55 -7.93 22.38 -7.65
N ASP A 56 -8.42 23.42 -6.97
CA ASP A 56 -8.53 24.76 -7.55
C ASP A 56 -7.17 25.43 -7.67
N SER A 57 -6.31 25.32 -6.65
CA SER A 57 -4.93 25.81 -6.70
C SER A 57 -4.14 25.09 -7.79
N SER A 58 -4.35 23.77 -7.96
CA SER A 58 -3.69 22.98 -9.01
C SER A 58 -4.04 23.49 -10.42
N ILE A 59 -5.32 23.78 -10.68
CA ILE A 59 -5.78 24.32 -11.96
C ILE A 59 -5.17 25.70 -12.20
N LYS A 60 -5.26 26.61 -11.23
CA LYS A 60 -4.72 27.98 -11.33
C LYS A 60 -3.23 27.98 -11.71
N TRP A 61 -2.43 27.11 -11.08
CA TRP A 61 -1.00 27.01 -11.38
C TRP A 61 -0.73 26.42 -12.77
N LEU A 62 -1.53 25.43 -13.19
CA LEU A 62 -1.43 24.88 -14.55
C LEU A 62 -1.82 25.89 -15.62
N GLU A 63 -2.79 26.76 -15.35
CA GLU A 63 -3.20 27.86 -16.24
C GLU A 63 -2.12 28.95 -16.31
N LYS A 64 -1.47 29.26 -15.18
CA LYS A 64 -0.29 30.16 -15.12
C LYS A 64 0.95 29.59 -15.82
N GLY A 65 0.90 28.35 -16.31
CA GLY A 65 1.98 27.74 -17.07
C GLY A 65 2.97 26.92 -16.25
N ALA A 66 2.64 26.55 -15.00
CA ALA A 66 3.48 25.64 -14.23
C ALA A 66 3.56 24.28 -14.92
N GLN A 67 4.79 23.74 -15.06
CA GLN A 67 5.06 22.48 -15.74
C GLN A 67 5.11 21.32 -14.74
N PRO A 68 4.20 20.34 -14.81
CA PRO A 68 4.26 19.17 -13.93
C PRO A 68 5.39 18.24 -14.37
N THR A 69 6.10 17.65 -13.41
CA THR A 69 6.99 16.51 -13.65
C THR A 69 6.17 15.28 -14.04
N ASN A 70 6.78 14.25 -14.65
CA ASN A 70 6.04 13.08 -15.12
C ASN A 70 5.20 12.41 -14.03
N THR A 71 5.76 12.24 -12.84
CA THR A 71 5.03 11.66 -11.69
C THR A 71 3.90 12.58 -11.21
N ALA A 72 4.15 13.88 -11.08
CA ALA A 72 3.11 14.84 -10.71
C ALA A 72 2.00 14.87 -11.76
N LYS A 73 2.34 14.79 -13.06
CA LYS A 73 1.36 14.71 -14.16
C LYS A 73 0.46 13.48 -14.03
N ALA A 74 1.03 12.32 -13.69
CA ALA A 74 0.26 11.10 -13.45
C ALA A 74 -0.73 11.25 -12.28
N ILE A 75 -0.30 11.84 -11.15
CA ILE A 75 -1.15 12.11 -10.00
C ILE A 75 -2.26 13.11 -10.34
N LEU A 76 -1.94 14.22 -11.00
CA LEU A 76 -2.92 15.22 -11.44
C LEU A 76 -3.92 14.66 -12.46
N SER A 77 -3.47 13.73 -13.31
CA SER A 77 -4.36 13.00 -14.23
C SER A 77 -5.28 12.04 -13.49
N TYR A 78 -4.75 11.37 -12.45
CA TYR A 78 -5.54 10.45 -11.63
C TYR A 78 -6.68 11.16 -10.91
N GLU A 79 -6.45 12.35 -10.38
CA GLU A 79 -7.46 13.20 -9.74
C GLU A 79 -8.37 13.96 -10.71
N GLY A 80 -8.03 13.96 -12.02
CA GLY A 80 -8.83 14.60 -13.05
C GLY A 80 -8.55 16.10 -13.27
N VAL A 81 -7.53 16.65 -12.64
CA VAL A 81 -7.17 18.08 -12.79
C VAL A 81 -6.82 18.41 -14.23
N LEU A 82 -6.11 17.52 -14.94
CA LEU A 82 -5.76 17.72 -16.34
C LEU A 82 -6.99 17.67 -17.25
N LEU A 83 -7.95 16.80 -16.94
CA LEU A 83 -9.22 16.74 -17.66
C LEU A 83 -10.01 18.03 -17.48
N ARG A 84 -10.11 18.51 -16.23
CA ARG A 84 -10.81 19.78 -15.94
C ARG A 84 -10.18 20.96 -16.67
N LYS A 85 -8.83 21.05 -16.65
CA LYS A 85 -8.11 22.07 -17.44
C LYS A 85 -8.45 21.97 -18.93
N HIS A 86 -8.49 20.75 -19.48
CA HIS A 86 -8.84 20.54 -20.90
C HIS A 86 -10.26 21.00 -21.20
N LEU A 87 -11.22 20.67 -20.34
CA LEU A 87 -12.61 21.12 -20.47
C LEU A 87 -12.74 22.65 -20.37
N ASN A 88 -12.06 23.28 -19.41
CA ASN A 88 -12.03 24.74 -19.29
C ASN A 88 -11.46 25.41 -20.56
N LEU A 89 -10.39 24.84 -21.12
CA LEU A 89 -9.83 25.32 -22.38
C LEU A 89 -10.79 25.13 -23.56
N GLY A 90 -11.59 24.05 -23.56
CA GLY A 90 -12.62 23.83 -24.55
C GLY A 90 -13.74 24.85 -24.47
N VAL A 91 -14.18 25.23 -23.26
CA VAL A 91 -15.16 26.28 -23.02
C VAL A 91 -14.61 27.63 -23.49
N SER A 92 -13.37 27.97 -23.17
CA SER A 92 -12.74 29.23 -23.60
C SER A 92 -12.58 29.33 -25.12
N LYS A 93 -12.47 28.20 -25.83
CA LYS A 93 -12.44 28.11 -27.30
C LYS A 93 -13.84 28.04 -27.97
N GLY A 94 -14.91 28.00 -27.17
CA GLY A 94 -16.28 27.91 -27.69
C GLY A 94 -16.69 26.52 -28.21
N ALA A 95 -15.93 25.44 -27.83
CA ALA A 95 -16.24 24.08 -28.30
C ALA A 95 -17.45 23.47 -27.59
N PHE A 96 -17.71 23.86 -26.35
CA PHE A 96 -18.88 23.43 -25.55
C PHE A 96 -19.23 24.46 -24.47
N THR A 97 -20.43 24.31 -23.91
CA THR A 97 -20.91 25.15 -22.82
C THR A 97 -20.28 24.75 -21.48
N GLU A 98 -20.30 25.65 -20.51
CA GLU A 98 -19.80 25.37 -19.17
C GLU A 98 -20.57 24.23 -18.47
N GLU A 99 -21.88 24.15 -18.74
CA GLU A 99 -22.73 23.08 -18.20
C GLU A 99 -22.38 21.70 -18.76
N GLU A 100 -22.10 21.62 -20.06
CA GLU A 100 -21.63 20.37 -20.68
C GLU A 100 -20.26 19.94 -20.16
N ALA A 101 -19.36 20.88 -19.92
CA ALA A 101 -18.07 20.63 -19.34
C ALA A 101 -18.19 20.07 -17.91
N LYS A 102 -19.10 20.63 -17.10
CA LYS A 102 -19.39 20.12 -15.75
C LYS A 102 -19.99 18.71 -15.81
N LYS A 103 -20.97 18.45 -16.66
CA LYS A 103 -21.58 17.11 -16.84
C LYS A 103 -20.55 16.05 -17.20
N LYS A 104 -19.72 16.31 -18.21
CA LYS A 104 -18.64 15.39 -18.63
C LYS A 104 -17.64 15.11 -17.53
N PHE A 105 -17.32 16.12 -16.72
CA PHE A 105 -16.41 15.93 -15.58
C PHE A 105 -17.05 15.07 -14.47
N ASP A 106 -18.32 15.31 -14.14
CA ASP A 106 -19.05 14.56 -13.12
C ASP A 106 -19.28 13.10 -13.52
N GLU A 107 -19.57 12.83 -14.79
CA GLU A 107 -19.66 11.47 -15.34
C GLU A 107 -18.33 10.73 -15.18
N TRP A 108 -17.23 11.36 -15.60
CA TRP A 108 -15.90 10.79 -15.45
C TRP A 108 -15.56 10.52 -13.97
N LYS A 109 -15.91 11.45 -13.06
CA LYS A 109 -15.68 11.30 -11.62
C LYS A 109 -16.46 10.12 -11.04
N LYS A 110 -17.71 9.93 -11.45
CA LYS A 110 -18.55 8.77 -11.06
C LYS A 110 -17.96 7.45 -11.54
N GLU A 111 -17.54 7.37 -12.80
CA GLU A 111 -16.89 6.17 -13.33
C GLU A 111 -15.58 5.84 -12.60
N LYS A 112 -14.81 6.88 -12.31
CA LYS A 112 -13.53 6.72 -11.60
C LYS A 112 -13.73 6.24 -10.18
N SER A 113 -14.67 6.84 -9.44
CA SER A 113 -14.98 6.42 -8.06
C SER A 113 -15.48 4.98 -8.01
N ALA A 114 -16.33 4.56 -8.97
CA ALA A 114 -16.80 3.17 -9.06
C ALA A 114 -15.64 2.18 -9.32
N LYS A 115 -14.67 2.54 -10.17
CA LYS A 115 -13.48 1.71 -10.43
C LYS A 115 -12.58 1.60 -9.20
N ILE A 116 -12.42 2.70 -8.44
CA ILE A 116 -11.64 2.71 -7.20
C ILE A 116 -12.32 1.84 -6.14
N GLN A 117 -13.63 1.95 -6.01
CA GLN A 117 -14.42 1.20 -5.04
C GLN A 117 -14.36 -0.31 -5.29
N LYS A 118 -14.54 -0.73 -6.54
CA LYS A 118 -14.32 -2.13 -6.96
C LYS A 118 -12.93 -2.64 -6.60
N LYS A 119 -11.90 -1.85 -6.87
CA LYS A 119 -10.53 -2.23 -6.50
C LYS A 119 -10.34 -2.40 -4.99
N ILE A 120 -10.98 -1.57 -4.17
CA ILE A 120 -10.93 -1.69 -2.70
C ILE A 120 -11.64 -2.98 -2.25
N GLU A 121 -12.81 -3.28 -2.82
CA GLU A 121 -13.57 -4.51 -2.55
C GLU A 121 -12.78 -5.77 -2.95
N ASP A 122 -12.18 -5.77 -4.14
CA ASP A 122 -11.33 -6.87 -4.63
C ASP A 122 -10.11 -7.10 -3.71
N LEU A 123 -9.48 -6.03 -3.26
CA LEU A 123 -8.36 -6.10 -2.32
C LEU A 123 -8.80 -6.61 -0.95
N ALA A 124 -9.95 -6.19 -0.45
CA ALA A 124 -10.51 -6.68 0.81
C ALA A 124 -10.82 -8.18 0.74
N SER A 125 -11.48 -8.62 -0.34
CA SER A 125 -11.81 -10.04 -0.57
C SER A 125 -10.57 -10.93 -0.69
N THR A 126 -9.52 -10.46 -1.40
CA THR A 126 -8.26 -11.18 -1.52
C THR A 126 -7.50 -11.25 -0.20
N LEU A 127 -7.53 -10.20 0.61
CA LEU A 127 -6.95 -10.22 1.96
C LEU A 127 -7.66 -11.20 2.88
N GLU A 128 -8.99 -11.26 2.83
CA GLU A 128 -9.76 -12.22 3.61
C GLU A 128 -9.51 -13.67 3.19
N SER A 129 -9.45 -13.96 1.88
CA SER A 129 -9.14 -15.29 1.37
C SER A 129 -7.74 -15.74 1.79
N ASN A 130 -6.73 -14.87 1.62
CA ASN A 130 -5.37 -15.14 2.05
C ASN A 130 -5.26 -15.38 3.57
N LYS A 131 -6.04 -14.62 4.37
CA LYS A 131 -6.09 -14.81 5.82
C LYS A 131 -6.73 -16.14 6.22
N LYS A 132 -7.79 -16.55 5.51
CA LYS A 132 -8.43 -17.86 5.72
C LYS A 132 -7.49 -19.02 5.35
N GLU A 133 -6.78 -18.90 4.25
CA GLU A 133 -5.79 -19.91 3.82
C GLU A 133 -4.59 -19.98 4.78
N ALA A 134 -4.10 -18.85 5.26
CA ALA A 134 -3.03 -18.81 6.24
C ALA A 134 -3.45 -19.50 7.55
N ARG A 135 -4.67 -19.25 8.05
CA ARG A 135 -5.20 -19.94 9.22
C ARG A 135 -5.31 -21.44 9.04
N LYS A 136 -5.81 -21.90 7.87
CA LYS A 136 -5.89 -23.34 7.59
C LYS A 136 -4.51 -23.99 7.59
N ARG A 137 -3.52 -23.36 6.97
CA ARG A 137 -2.13 -23.83 6.99
C ARG A 137 -1.52 -23.87 8.39
N GLU A 138 -1.83 -22.88 9.21
CA GLU A 138 -1.38 -22.81 10.60
C GLU A 138 -2.03 -23.91 11.45
N GLU A 139 -3.33 -24.17 11.28
CA GLU A 139 -4.03 -25.26 11.95
C GLU A 139 -3.48 -26.64 11.54
N GLU A 140 -3.24 -26.87 10.25
CA GLU A 140 -2.61 -28.10 9.76
C GLU A 140 -1.21 -28.30 10.32
N TYR A 141 -0.42 -27.23 10.33
CA TYR A 141 0.93 -27.27 10.90
C TYR A 141 0.91 -27.52 12.42
N SER A 142 -0.02 -26.89 13.13
CA SER A 142 -0.17 -27.10 14.58
C SER A 142 -0.60 -28.53 14.92
N LYS A 143 -1.50 -29.14 14.12
CA LYS A 143 -1.91 -30.54 14.27
C LYS A 143 -0.74 -31.49 14.03
N LYS A 144 0.00 -31.33 12.92
CA LYS A 144 1.20 -32.13 12.64
C LYS A 144 2.22 -32.03 13.76
N ARG A 145 2.48 -30.81 14.24
CA ARG A 145 3.42 -30.60 15.34
C ARG A 145 2.93 -31.22 16.66
N ALA A 146 1.63 -31.21 16.91
CA ALA A 146 1.06 -31.88 18.07
C ALA A 146 1.18 -33.42 17.99
N GLU A 147 0.97 -34.00 16.83
CA GLU A 147 1.15 -35.41 16.53
C GLU A 147 2.63 -35.83 16.67
N ASP A 148 3.55 -35.09 16.07
CA ASP A 148 4.99 -35.29 16.20
C ASP A 148 5.48 -35.21 17.67
N ASN A 149 4.95 -34.24 18.43
CA ASN A 149 5.26 -34.10 19.83
C ASN A 149 4.67 -35.23 20.67
N LYS A 150 3.50 -35.74 20.35
CA LYS A 150 2.94 -36.94 20.96
C LYS A 150 3.79 -38.18 20.67
N ALA A 151 4.10 -38.41 19.41
CA ALA A 151 4.95 -39.53 19.00
C ALA A 151 6.33 -39.51 19.68
N LYS A 152 6.94 -38.32 19.80
CA LYS A 152 8.20 -38.14 20.52
C LYS A 152 8.08 -38.38 22.03
N LYS A 153 6.96 -37.99 22.65
CA LYS A 153 6.73 -38.30 24.09
C LYS A 153 6.48 -39.77 24.31
N ASP A 154 5.70 -40.41 23.45
CA ASP A 154 5.42 -41.84 23.55
C ASP A 154 6.68 -42.67 23.29
N ALA A 155 7.52 -42.30 22.32
CA ALA A 155 8.83 -42.92 22.11
C ALA A 155 9.77 -42.77 23.31
N LYS A 156 9.79 -41.56 23.91
CA LYS A 156 10.62 -41.31 25.10
C LYS A 156 10.15 -42.05 26.34
N ALA A 157 8.83 -42.18 26.53
CA ALA A 157 8.25 -42.96 27.58
C ALA A 157 8.52 -44.47 27.40
N ALA A 158 8.51 -44.99 26.17
CA ALA A 158 8.87 -46.35 25.84
C ALA A 158 10.37 -46.63 26.10
N GLU A 159 11.24 -45.68 25.80
CA GLU A 159 12.68 -45.76 26.05
C GLU A 159 13.00 -45.70 27.55
N GLU A 160 12.31 -44.87 28.34
CA GLU A 160 12.43 -44.84 29.81
C GLU A 160 11.90 -46.12 30.47
N THR A 161 10.83 -46.73 29.96
CA THR A 161 10.33 -48.01 30.50
C THR A 161 11.27 -49.16 30.16
N ALA A 162 11.81 -49.22 28.94
CA ALA A 162 12.83 -50.22 28.58
C ALA A 162 14.13 -50.09 29.41
N ALA A 163 14.60 -48.87 29.64
CA ALA A 163 15.78 -48.65 30.50
C ALA A 163 15.50 -48.98 31.98
N ALA A 164 14.28 -48.81 32.46
CA ALA A 164 13.89 -49.21 33.83
C ALA A 164 13.79 -50.72 33.97
N GLU A 165 13.32 -51.45 32.97
CA GLU A 165 13.28 -52.92 32.94
C GLU A 165 14.70 -53.51 32.88
N GLU A 166 15.61 -52.95 32.08
CA GLU A 166 17.01 -53.38 31.99
C GLU A 166 17.78 -53.17 33.31
N THR A 167 17.50 -52.06 34.00
CA THR A 167 18.09 -51.80 35.34
C THR A 167 17.48 -52.66 36.43
N ALA A 168 16.24 -53.12 36.31
CA ALA A 168 15.60 -54.06 37.22
C ALA A 168 16.17 -55.51 37.05
N ALA A 169 16.32 -55.93 35.76
CA ALA A 169 16.92 -57.23 35.44
C ALA A 169 18.39 -57.34 35.90
N ALA A 170 19.16 -56.24 35.75
CA ALA A 170 20.56 -56.21 36.21
C ALA A 170 20.71 -56.23 37.75
N LYS A 171 19.66 -55.90 38.51
CA LYS A 171 19.65 -56.01 39.98
C LYS A 171 19.27 -57.40 40.54
N GLU A 172 18.64 -58.25 39.72
CA GLU A 172 18.20 -59.58 40.09
C GLU A 172 19.32 -60.64 39.85
N GLU A 173 20.34 -60.30 39.06
CA GLU A 173 21.48 -61.15 38.71
C GLU A 173 22.74 -60.94 39.60
N ALA A 174 22.65 -60.18 40.69
CA ALA A 174 23.77 -60.09 41.64
C ALA A 174 23.81 -61.32 42.55
N PRO A 175 24.83 -62.16 42.46
CA PRO A 175 24.89 -63.40 43.28
C PRO A 175 25.08 -63.04 44.75
N LYS A 176 24.32 -63.74 45.61
CA LYS A 176 24.59 -63.83 47.01
C LYS A 176 25.87 -64.67 47.15
N GLU A 177 26.98 -64.08 47.44
CA GLU A 177 28.13 -64.75 48.06
C GLU A 177 28.27 -64.29 49.49
N GLU A 178 28.47 -65.27 50.34
CA GLU A 178 28.59 -65.31 51.80
C GLU A 178 29.52 -64.25 52.43
#